data_243177263cc29c09e6df0785593dc6d3
#
_entry.id   243177263cc29c09e6df0785593dc6d3
#
_cell.length_a   1.000
_cell.length_b   1.000
_cell.length_c   1.000
_cell.angle_alpha   90.00
_cell.angle_beta   90.00
_cell.angle_gamma   90.00
#
_symmetry.space_group_name_H-M   'P 1'
#
loop_
_entity.id
_entity.type
_entity.pdbx_description
1 polymer ?
#
loop_
_entity_poly.entity_id
_entity_poly.type
_entity_poly.pdbx_seq_one_letter_code
_entity_poly.pdbx_strand_id
1 'polypeptide(L)'
;IAQKILINGKKEPLFPGVFGIFGHGNVACLGQALEENQKELPTYRGHHEQNMALTGIGYARAKRRQQIFVATSSVGPGATNMITAAGVAMSNRLPILFLPGDTYANRMPDPVLQQVEHFNNPGITANDAFKPVTRYFDRITRPEQIIQSFPSAIQTMLDPADCGPACIALCQDIQGQTFDYPEEFFKERVHAIRRPRPDEFQIKEAAEKIKSSKNPIIISGGGVFYSDAMDELSNFAIKHNIPVTQTVMGYSTMKRDHSHYAGQIGGLGGRNTNNLAKQTDLAIAVGTKLADFTTGSWANFENENFKLVSINVSRFDANKHLAQAVIGDAKVSLNELSLALGNWKAGEEWNKKSQTELKSWNEEVDKASAPSNQEIPSYVQVIGAVYKNSDPSDIAVTAAGGLVGEVVQVWRPRELNTHETEWGFSCMSYEISGALGIKMANPDKEVISFIGDGSYLMNNTDIYSSVITNNKLIIVVCDNGGFAVINRLQLFKGGKEYNNLLKSSKTPGLVDVDFAKHAESMGAKSEHVNSISELEEAFKRAKKSDVTYVISIKTHAYQWLEGSAFWDSPTLEIPTTEENKEAIKLYKEGKSKQRQGV
;
A
#
# COMPACT_ATOMS: atom_id res chain seq x y z
N ILE A 1 9.41 -9.27 -23.59
CA ILE A 1 8.52 -10.14 -24.40
C ILE A 1 8.74 -11.61 -24.07
N ALA A 2 9.97 -12.11 -24.14
CA ALA A 2 10.29 -13.52 -23.88
C ALA A 2 10.13 -13.96 -22.42
N GLN A 3 9.97 -13.05 -21.47
CA GLN A 3 9.79 -13.37 -20.06
C GLN A 3 8.30 -13.63 -19.78
N LYS A 4 7.97 -14.84 -19.39
CA LYS A 4 6.62 -15.31 -19.05
C LYS A 4 6.54 -15.74 -17.60
N ILE A 5 5.34 -15.78 -17.05
CA ILE A 5 5.06 -16.26 -15.71
C ILE A 5 3.88 -17.24 -15.71
N LEU A 6 3.91 -18.22 -14.82
CA LEU A 6 2.79 -19.12 -14.60
C LEU A 6 1.80 -18.54 -13.60
N ILE A 7 0.57 -18.27 -14.06
CA ILE A 7 -0.57 -17.83 -13.24
C ILE A 7 -1.70 -18.84 -13.43
N ASN A 8 -2.08 -19.55 -12.36
CA ASN A 8 -3.12 -20.58 -12.40
C ASN A 8 -2.90 -21.62 -13.51
N GLY A 9 -1.64 -22.01 -13.74
CA GLY A 9 -1.24 -22.99 -14.74
C GLY A 9 -1.18 -22.46 -16.20
N LYS A 10 -1.50 -21.19 -16.42
CA LYS A 10 -1.38 -20.54 -17.74
C LYS A 10 -0.11 -19.71 -17.83
N LYS A 11 0.49 -19.68 -19.03
CA LYS A 11 1.60 -18.79 -19.34
C LYS A 11 1.07 -17.40 -19.66
N GLU A 12 1.48 -16.41 -18.90
CA GLU A 12 1.13 -15.00 -19.09
C GLU A 12 2.41 -14.16 -19.28
N PRO A 13 2.35 -12.97 -19.93
CA PRO A 13 3.48 -12.06 -19.94
C PRO A 13 3.90 -11.68 -18.51
N LEU A 14 5.21 -11.74 -18.20
CA LEU A 14 5.73 -11.20 -16.95
C LEU A 14 5.60 -9.67 -16.92
N PHE A 15 5.90 -9.05 -18.07
CA PHE A 15 5.77 -7.61 -18.27
C PHE A 15 4.59 -7.33 -19.18
N PRO A 16 3.42 -6.93 -18.65
CA PRO A 16 2.22 -6.66 -19.46
C PRO A 16 2.28 -5.32 -20.20
N GLY A 17 3.23 -4.45 -19.86
CA GLY A 17 3.39 -3.15 -20.52
C GLY A 17 4.49 -2.29 -19.91
N VAL A 18 4.70 -1.16 -20.55
CA VAL A 18 5.66 -0.14 -20.16
C VAL A 18 4.94 1.19 -20.00
N PHE A 19 5.20 1.89 -18.91
CA PHE A 19 4.88 3.31 -18.79
C PHE A 19 6.10 4.13 -19.18
N GLY A 20 5.95 5.14 -20.03
CA GLY A 20 7.07 5.94 -20.51
C GLY A 20 6.77 7.43 -20.65
N ILE A 21 7.74 8.25 -20.25
CA ILE A 21 7.89 9.64 -20.64
C ILE A 21 9.29 9.74 -21.23
N PHE A 22 9.37 9.81 -22.56
CA PHE A 22 10.63 9.84 -23.26
C PHE A 22 11.27 11.23 -23.25
N GLY A 23 12.58 11.25 -23.38
CA GLY A 23 13.37 12.42 -23.65
C GLY A 23 14.63 12.04 -24.41
N HIS A 24 15.58 12.97 -24.59
CA HIS A 24 16.81 12.72 -25.36
C HIS A 24 17.64 11.53 -24.83
N GLY A 25 17.46 11.16 -23.57
CA GLY A 25 18.21 10.06 -22.94
C GLY A 25 17.73 8.65 -23.31
N ASN A 26 16.56 8.49 -23.97
CA ASN A 26 16.02 7.16 -24.26
C ASN A 26 15.08 7.09 -25.47
N VAL A 27 14.72 8.22 -26.10
CA VAL A 27 13.74 8.23 -27.20
C VAL A 27 14.26 7.56 -28.47
N ALA A 28 15.53 7.78 -28.80
CA ALA A 28 16.11 7.31 -30.06
C ALA A 28 16.38 5.79 -30.08
N CYS A 29 16.67 5.18 -28.94
CA CYS A 29 17.06 3.77 -28.85
C CYS A 29 15.97 2.93 -28.18
N LEU A 30 15.78 3.09 -26.88
CA LEU A 30 14.75 2.33 -26.15
C LEU A 30 13.35 2.66 -26.68
N GLY A 31 13.06 3.94 -26.96
CA GLY A 31 11.76 4.37 -27.49
C GLY A 31 11.45 3.74 -28.85
N GLN A 32 12.43 3.68 -29.76
CA GLN A 32 12.28 3.01 -31.05
C GLN A 32 12.06 1.50 -30.88
N ALA A 33 12.82 0.84 -30.02
CA ALA A 33 12.63 -0.59 -29.76
C ALA A 33 11.25 -0.92 -29.19
N LEU A 34 10.69 -0.03 -28.36
CA LEU A 34 9.33 -0.17 -27.83
C LEU A 34 8.27 0.07 -28.91
N GLU A 35 8.49 1.03 -29.79
CA GLU A 35 7.60 1.30 -30.94
C GLU A 35 7.51 0.08 -31.88
N GLU A 36 8.63 -0.51 -32.24
CA GLU A 36 8.70 -1.71 -33.08
C GLU A 36 7.97 -2.92 -32.49
N ASN A 37 7.90 -2.99 -31.13
CA ASN A 37 7.34 -4.12 -30.37
C ASN A 37 6.03 -3.79 -29.64
N GLN A 38 5.36 -2.71 -29.99
CA GLN A 38 4.18 -2.22 -29.23
C GLN A 38 2.97 -3.18 -29.21
N LYS A 39 2.92 -4.16 -30.11
CA LYS A 39 1.84 -5.17 -30.13
C LYS A 39 2.01 -6.21 -29.03
N GLU A 40 3.23 -6.66 -28.76
CA GLU A 40 3.55 -7.64 -27.73
C GLU A 40 3.86 -7.00 -26.37
N LEU A 41 4.34 -5.74 -26.39
CA LEU A 41 4.70 -4.99 -25.20
C LEU A 41 4.16 -3.55 -25.31
N PRO A 42 2.88 -3.33 -25.01
CA PRO A 42 2.26 -2.02 -25.16
C PRO A 42 2.91 -0.97 -24.27
N THR A 43 3.12 0.21 -24.83
CA THR A 43 3.68 1.36 -24.12
C THR A 43 2.59 2.39 -23.86
N TYR A 44 2.40 2.73 -22.58
CA TYR A 44 1.44 3.72 -22.09
C TYR A 44 2.16 5.03 -21.80
N ARG A 45 1.63 6.13 -22.32
CA ARG A 45 2.17 7.44 -22.04
C ARG A 45 1.79 7.88 -20.61
N GLY A 46 2.80 8.23 -19.80
CA GLY A 46 2.61 8.93 -18.53
C GLY A 46 2.42 10.44 -18.72
N HIS A 47 1.93 11.11 -17.68
CA HIS A 47 1.84 12.58 -17.61
C HIS A 47 2.69 13.15 -16.48
N HIS A 48 3.13 12.29 -15.56
CA HIS A 48 4.09 12.55 -14.49
C HIS A 48 4.79 11.23 -14.14
N GLU A 49 6.12 11.26 -14.01
CA GLU A 49 6.90 10.02 -13.86
C GLU A 49 6.61 9.29 -12.55
N GLN A 50 6.38 10.01 -11.45
CA GLN A 50 5.95 9.39 -10.19
C GLN A 50 4.62 8.66 -10.37
N ASN A 51 3.66 9.28 -11.05
CA ASN A 51 2.31 8.73 -11.23
C ASN A 51 2.31 7.45 -12.04
N MET A 52 2.97 7.45 -13.20
CA MET A 52 3.04 6.26 -14.04
C MET A 52 3.70 5.08 -13.30
N ALA A 53 4.70 5.36 -12.47
CA ALA A 53 5.31 4.34 -11.64
C ALA A 53 4.37 3.86 -10.52
N LEU A 54 3.62 4.75 -9.86
CA LEU A 54 2.61 4.39 -8.87
C LEU A 54 1.48 3.55 -9.49
N THR A 55 1.09 3.84 -10.73
CA THR A 55 0.13 3.01 -11.49
C THR A 55 0.66 1.59 -11.70
N GLY A 56 1.91 1.46 -12.12
CA GLY A 56 2.56 0.14 -12.26
C GLY A 56 2.64 -0.62 -10.93
N ILE A 57 2.87 0.08 -9.83
CA ILE A 57 2.92 -0.50 -8.47
C ILE A 57 1.52 -0.97 -8.02
N GLY A 58 0.47 -0.17 -8.27
CA GLY A 58 -0.92 -0.56 -7.99
C GLY A 58 -1.34 -1.80 -8.78
N TYR A 59 -0.95 -1.87 -10.05
CA TYR A 59 -1.17 -3.06 -10.89
C TYR A 59 -0.47 -4.32 -10.31
N ALA A 60 0.83 -4.21 -9.99
CA ALA A 60 1.60 -5.33 -9.47
C ALA A 60 1.03 -5.83 -8.11
N ARG A 61 0.54 -4.91 -7.28
CA ARG A 61 -0.16 -5.26 -6.04
C ARG A 61 -1.43 -6.05 -6.33
N ALA A 62 -2.32 -5.56 -7.19
CA ALA A 62 -3.57 -6.23 -7.54
C ALA A 62 -3.34 -7.60 -8.20
N LYS A 63 -2.24 -7.75 -8.96
CA LYS A 63 -1.78 -9.03 -9.53
C LYS A 63 -0.94 -9.87 -8.57
N ARG A 64 -0.93 -9.58 -7.27
CA ARG A 64 -0.22 -10.36 -6.23
C ARG A 64 1.26 -10.57 -6.54
N ARG A 65 1.94 -9.54 -7.07
CA ARG A 65 3.37 -9.54 -7.49
C ARG A 65 3.68 -10.47 -8.67
N GLN A 66 2.67 -11.02 -9.35
CA GLN A 66 2.84 -11.98 -10.43
C GLN A 66 3.14 -11.31 -11.78
N GLN A 67 2.68 -10.09 -11.99
CA GLN A 67 2.97 -9.31 -13.20
C GLN A 67 3.54 -7.94 -12.82
N ILE A 68 4.47 -7.45 -13.63
CA ILE A 68 5.33 -6.32 -13.30
C ILE A 68 5.31 -5.32 -14.45
N PHE A 69 4.94 -4.06 -14.19
CA PHE A 69 5.11 -3.00 -15.15
C PHE A 69 6.56 -2.47 -15.15
N VAL A 70 6.96 -1.97 -16.31
CA VAL A 70 8.20 -1.22 -16.49
C VAL A 70 7.86 0.28 -16.47
N ALA A 71 8.67 1.08 -15.80
CA ALA A 71 8.61 2.55 -15.88
C ALA A 71 9.92 3.08 -16.46
N THR A 72 9.84 3.82 -17.55
CA THR A 72 11.01 4.43 -18.18
C THR A 72 10.84 5.93 -18.32
N SER A 73 11.92 6.66 -18.10
CA SER A 73 11.96 8.11 -18.24
C SER A 73 13.26 8.56 -18.89
N SER A 74 13.30 9.81 -19.28
CA SER A 74 14.54 10.47 -19.66
C SER A 74 15.52 10.54 -18.48
N VAL A 75 16.67 11.14 -18.70
CA VAL A 75 17.71 11.38 -17.68
C VAL A 75 17.30 12.46 -16.69
N GLY A 76 17.99 12.54 -15.56
CA GLY A 76 17.90 13.63 -14.59
C GLY A 76 16.51 13.82 -13.98
N PRO A 77 15.81 14.93 -14.25
CA PRO A 77 14.55 15.26 -13.56
C PRO A 77 13.46 14.20 -13.78
N GLY A 78 13.36 13.61 -14.98
CA GLY A 78 12.41 12.53 -15.23
C GLY A 78 12.70 11.28 -14.38
N ALA A 79 13.97 10.91 -14.23
CA ALA A 79 14.41 9.81 -13.39
C ALA A 79 14.17 10.12 -11.90
N THR A 80 14.56 11.31 -11.43
CA THR A 80 14.40 11.67 -10.01
C THR A 80 12.95 11.80 -9.59
N ASN A 81 12.03 12.16 -10.46
CA ASN A 81 10.59 12.13 -10.17
C ASN A 81 10.07 10.73 -9.81
N MET A 82 10.72 9.64 -10.22
CA MET A 82 10.30 8.28 -9.87
C MET A 82 10.81 7.81 -8.49
N ILE A 83 11.68 8.56 -7.82
CA ILE A 83 12.29 8.13 -6.55
C ILE A 83 11.25 7.89 -5.44
N THR A 84 10.26 8.76 -5.31
CA THR A 84 9.16 8.55 -4.35
C THR A 84 8.40 7.26 -4.63
N ALA A 85 8.09 6.99 -5.89
CA ALA A 85 7.42 5.73 -6.28
C ALA A 85 8.31 4.50 -5.99
N ALA A 86 9.62 4.61 -6.21
CA ALA A 86 10.57 3.55 -5.83
C ALA A 86 10.54 3.31 -4.31
N GLY A 87 10.48 4.37 -3.48
CA GLY A 87 10.30 4.28 -2.04
C GLY A 87 8.99 3.57 -1.63
N VAL A 88 7.89 3.87 -2.32
CA VAL A 88 6.60 3.18 -2.14
C VAL A 88 6.76 1.68 -2.44
N ALA A 89 7.34 1.33 -3.57
CA ALA A 89 7.57 -0.07 -3.96
C ALA A 89 8.49 -0.80 -2.97
N MET A 90 9.59 -0.16 -2.55
CA MET A 90 10.56 -0.70 -1.59
C MET A 90 9.93 -0.97 -0.23
N SER A 91 9.19 -0.01 0.31
CA SER A 91 8.54 -0.11 1.61
C SER A 91 7.44 -1.18 1.63
N ASN A 92 6.66 -1.29 0.55
CA ASN A 92 5.58 -2.26 0.43
C ASN A 92 6.02 -3.60 -0.17
N ARG A 93 7.30 -3.74 -0.55
CA ARG A 93 7.85 -4.94 -1.21
C ARG A 93 7.08 -5.30 -2.46
N LEU A 94 6.86 -4.32 -3.32
CA LEU A 94 6.16 -4.47 -4.60
C LEU A 94 7.16 -4.41 -5.75
N PRO A 95 7.03 -5.29 -6.74
CA PRO A 95 7.94 -5.29 -7.88
C PRO A 95 7.54 -4.22 -8.89
N ILE A 96 8.51 -3.49 -9.37
CA ILE A 96 8.47 -2.62 -10.55
C ILE A 96 9.87 -2.53 -11.12
N LEU A 97 9.99 -2.50 -12.45
CA LEU A 97 11.28 -2.32 -13.12
C LEU A 97 11.40 -0.87 -13.59
N PHE A 98 12.37 -0.14 -13.04
CA PHE A 98 12.75 1.18 -13.50
C PHE A 98 13.86 1.08 -14.54
N LEU A 99 13.67 1.72 -15.69
CA LEU A 99 14.65 1.84 -16.78
C LEU A 99 14.88 3.31 -17.13
N PRO A 100 15.45 4.13 -16.22
CA PRO A 100 15.76 5.51 -16.54
C PRO A 100 16.95 5.61 -17.50
N GLY A 101 16.95 6.62 -18.38
CA GLY A 101 18.15 7.03 -19.08
C GLY A 101 19.21 7.53 -18.08
N ASP A 102 20.50 7.38 -18.41
CA ASP A 102 21.60 7.85 -17.58
C ASP A 102 22.61 8.69 -18.41
N THR A 103 23.63 9.20 -17.78
CA THR A 103 24.71 9.94 -18.40
C THR A 103 25.42 9.11 -19.50
N TYR A 104 26.35 9.72 -20.21
CA TYR A 104 27.22 8.98 -21.12
C TYR A 104 28.28 8.18 -20.37
N ALA A 105 28.38 6.89 -20.65
CA ALA A 105 29.39 6.02 -20.05
C ALA A 105 30.82 6.45 -20.38
N ASN A 106 31.03 6.96 -21.61
CA ASN A 106 32.34 7.44 -22.07
C ASN A 106 32.72 8.83 -21.50
N ARG A 107 31.77 9.59 -20.92
CA ARG A 107 31.94 10.93 -20.33
C ARG A 107 32.51 12.00 -21.26
N MET A 108 32.49 11.80 -22.55
CA MET A 108 33.01 12.80 -23.50
C MET A 108 32.21 14.10 -23.50
N PRO A 109 30.86 14.09 -23.52
CA PRO A 109 30.05 15.30 -23.42
C PRO A 109 29.72 15.63 -21.95
N ASP A 110 30.69 16.01 -21.14
CA ASP A 110 30.51 16.35 -19.72
C ASP A 110 30.64 17.88 -19.51
N PRO A 111 29.67 18.56 -18.86
CA PRO A 111 28.44 18.05 -18.26
C PRO A 111 27.34 17.75 -19.27
N VAL A 112 26.62 16.64 -19.07
CA VAL A 112 25.49 16.24 -19.92
C VAL A 112 24.23 17.00 -19.50
N LEU A 113 23.42 17.41 -20.49
CA LEU A 113 22.11 18.02 -20.23
C LEU A 113 21.25 17.12 -19.32
N GLN A 114 20.57 17.74 -18.33
CA GLN A 114 19.73 17.07 -17.35
C GLN A 114 20.49 16.12 -16.39
N GLN A 115 21.79 16.29 -16.22
CA GLN A 115 22.56 15.58 -15.21
C GLN A 115 23.04 16.52 -14.11
N VAL A 116 23.48 15.94 -13.00
CA VAL A 116 24.12 16.65 -11.90
C VAL A 116 25.62 16.40 -11.94
N GLU A 117 26.41 17.42 -11.71
CA GLU A 117 27.86 17.30 -11.57
C GLU A 117 28.21 17.03 -10.10
N HIS A 118 28.93 15.96 -9.85
CA HIS A 118 29.44 15.66 -8.52
C HIS A 118 30.95 15.84 -8.49
N PHE A 119 31.42 16.96 -7.95
CA PHE A 119 32.83 17.41 -8.04
C PHE A 119 33.85 16.41 -7.49
N ASN A 120 33.49 15.68 -6.43
CA ASN A 120 34.39 14.72 -5.78
C ASN A 120 34.30 13.28 -6.31
N ASN A 121 33.26 12.98 -7.10
CA ASN A 121 33.05 11.63 -7.64
C ASN A 121 32.28 11.68 -8.96
N PRO A 122 32.98 11.79 -10.10
CA PRO A 122 32.34 11.87 -11.42
C PRO A 122 31.55 10.61 -11.81
N GLY A 123 31.67 9.52 -11.04
CA GLY A 123 30.88 8.29 -11.24
C GLY A 123 29.45 8.37 -10.69
N ILE A 124 29.13 9.37 -9.86
CA ILE A 124 27.79 9.58 -9.31
C ILE A 124 26.94 10.37 -10.31
N THR A 125 25.75 9.86 -10.59
CA THR A 125 24.73 10.52 -11.41
C THR A 125 23.43 10.71 -10.62
N ALA A 126 22.45 11.40 -11.19
CA ALA A 126 21.12 11.56 -10.59
C ALA A 126 20.47 10.20 -10.26
N ASN A 127 20.77 9.16 -11.04
CA ASN A 127 20.20 7.81 -10.85
C ASN A 127 20.75 7.08 -9.61
N ASP A 128 21.86 7.52 -9.03
CA ASP A 128 22.33 6.95 -7.76
C ASP A 128 21.34 7.13 -6.60
N ALA A 129 20.40 8.07 -6.73
CA ALA A 129 19.29 8.24 -5.80
C ALA A 129 18.32 7.03 -5.74
N PHE A 130 18.34 6.13 -6.72
CA PHE A 130 17.58 4.86 -6.66
C PHE A 130 18.20 3.83 -5.71
N LYS A 131 19.50 3.89 -5.43
CA LYS A 131 20.20 2.87 -4.62
C LYS A 131 19.56 2.62 -3.25
N PRO A 132 19.22 3.63 -2.43
CA PRO A 132 18.61 3.41 -1.13
C PRO A 132 17.13 2.98 -1.18
N VAL A 133 16.47 3.13 -2.32
CA VAL A 133 15.02 2.89 -2.49
C VAL A 133 14.69 1.75 -3.46
N THR A 134 15.70 0.94 -3.85
CA THR A 134 15.51 -0.25 -4.69
C THR A 134 16.18 -1.47 -4.08
N ARG A 135 15.66 -2.67 -4.40
CA ARG A 135 16.26 -3.96 -4.00
C ARG A 135 17.42 -4.36 -4.90
N TYR A 136 17.34 -3.97 -6.15
CA TYR A 136 18.38 -4.20 -7.13
C TYR A 136 18.65 -2.89 -7.87
N PHE A 137 19.91 -2.54 -8.04
CA PHE A 137 20.37 -1.39 -8.82
C PHE A 137 21.58 -1.78 -9.64
N ASP A 138 21.52 -1.47 -10.94
CA ASP A 138 22.70 -1.55 -11.81
C ASP A 138 22.71 -0.37 -12.80
N ARG A 139 23.89 -0.05 -13.31
CA ARG A 139 24.11 0.93 -14.37
C ARG A 139 24.80 0.25 -15.53
N ILE A 140 24.14 0.24 -16.68
CA ILE A 140 24.67 -0.36 -17.91
C ILE A 140 25.62 0.62 -18.58
N THR A 141 26.92 0.36 -18.45
CA THR A 141 28.02 1.14 -19.05
C THR A 141 28.70 0.40 -20.21
N ARG A 142 28.28 -0.85 -20.48
CA ARG A 142 28.66 -1.68 -21.61
C ARG A 142 27.49 -2.58 -22.01
N PRO A 143 27.27 -2.83 -23.33
CA PRO A 143 26.09 -3.58 -23.79
C PRO A 143 25.94 -4.97 -23.17
N GLU A 144 27.04 -5.72 -23.02
CA GLU A 144 27.03 -7.09 -22.49
C GLU A 144 26.56 -7.21 -21.03
N GLN A 145 26.62 -6.15 -20.25
CA GLN A 145 26.21 -6.19 -18.82
C GLN A 145 24.72 -6.54 -18.66
N ILE A 146 23.87 -6.22 -19.64
CA ILE A 146 22.44 -6.53 -19.57
C ILE A 146 22.16 -8.03 -19.49
N ILE A 147 23.06 -8.88 -20.01
CA ILE A 147 22.94 -10.34 -20.01
C ILE A 147 22.88 -10.87 -18.57
N GLN A 148 23.62 -10.25 -17.66
CA GLN A 148 23.64 -10.61 -16.25
C GLN A 148 22.67 -9.78 -15.41
N SER A 149 22.59 -8.49 -15.70
CA SER A 149 21.81 -7.53 -14.90
C SER A 149 20.31 -7.79 -14.98
N PHE A 150 19.77 -8.00 -16.17
CA PHE A 150 18.33 -8.18 -16.38
C PHE A 150 17.76 -9.44 -15.70
N PRO A 151 18.37 -10.64 -15.84
CA PRO A 151 17.93 -11.81 -15.09
C PRO A 151 18.01 -11.64 -13.56
N SER A 152 19.05 -10.96 -13.05
CA SER A 152 19.21 -10.69 -11.61
C SER A 152 18.12 -9.76 -11.08
N ALA A 153 17.76 -8.74 -11.84
CA ALA A 153 16.63 -7.85 -11.52
C ALA A 153 15.30 -8.63 -11.46
N ILE A 154 15.04 -9.49 -12.46
CA ILE A 154 13.83 -10.34 -12.48
C ILE A 154 13.81 -11.28 -11.26
N GLN A 155 14.92 -11.94 -10.97
CA GLN A 155 15.00 -12.83 -9.81
C GLN A 155 14.67 -12.10 -8.51
N THR A 156 15.23 -10.90 -8.30
CA THR A 156 14.93 -10.07 -7.13
C THR A 156 13.45 -9.69 -7.05
N MET A 157 12.86 -9.26 -8.17
CA MET A 157 11.45 -8.85 -8.22
C MET A 157 10.47 -10.00 -7.98
N LEU A 158 10.84 -11.24 -8.32
CA LEU A 158 10.00 -12.43 -8.18
C LEU A 158 10.29 -13.23 -6.90
N ASP A 159 11.35 -12.92 -6.17
CA ASP A 159 11.64 -13.61 -4.90
C ASP A 159 10.58 -13.23 -3.85
N PRO A 160 9.90 -14.19 -3.20
CA PRO A 160 8.84 -13.87 -2.25
C PRO A 160 9.34 -13.17 -0.98
N ALA A 161 10.61 -13.38 -0.59
CA ALA A 161 11.22 -12.77 0.61
C ALA A 161 11.84 -11.41 0.33
N ASP A 162 12.57 -11.29 -0.80
CA ASP A 162 13.35 -10.10 -1.16
C ASP A 162 12.65 -9.22 -2.21
N CYS A 163 11.41 -9.55 -2.56
CA CYS A 163 10.62 -8.78 -3.53
C CYS A 163 10.67 -7.27 -3.27
N GLY A 164 10.85 -6.53 -4.34
CA GLY A 164 10.87 -5.06 -4.33
C GLY A 164 11.22 -4.51 -5.71
N PRO A 165 11.39 -3.20 -5.83
CA PRO A 165 11.72 -2.54 -7.10
C PRO A 165 13.15 -2.86 -7.54
N ALA A 166 13.34 -2.95 -8.85
CA ALA A 166 14.65 -3.01 -9.50
C ALA A 166 14.85 -1.79 -10.39
N CYS A 167 16.07 -1.28 -10.43
CA CYS A 167 16.46 -0.19 -11.33
C CYS A 167 17.66 -0.62 -12.16
N ILE A 168 17.54 -0.51 -13.48
CA ILE A 168 18.63 -0.68 -14.43
C ILE A 168 18.76 0.65 -15.18
N ALA A 169 19.74 1.46 -14.79
CA ALA A 169 20.01 2.74 -15.42
C ALA A 169 20.76 2.54 -16.74
N LEU A 170 20.24 3.12 -17.82
CA LEU A 170 20.73 2.90 -19.19
C LEU A 170 21.52 4.12 -19.68
N CYS A 171 22.84 4.02 -19.74
CA CYS A 171 23.67 5.10 -20.30
C CYS A 171 23.30 5.38 -21.77
N GLN A 172 23.18 6.69 -22.11
CA GLN A 172 22.65 7.13 -23.41
C GLN A 172 23.45 6.58 -24.60
N ASP A 173 24.78 6.64 -24.52
CA ASP A 173 25.69 6.16 -25.56
C ASP A 173 25.74 4.64 -25.68
N ILE A 174 25.36 3.92 -24.64
CA ILE A 174 25.35 2.46 -24.62
C ILE A 174 24.08 1.89 -25.26
N GLN A 175 22.94 2.56 -25.12
CA GLN A 175 21.67 2.09 -25.71
C GLN A 175 21.73 1.88 -27.22
N GLY A 176 22.57 2.63 -27.94
CA GLY A 176 22.75 2.54 -29.39
C GLY A 176 23.91 1.64 -29.83
N GLN A 177 24.66 1.05 -28.91
CA GLN A 177 25.81 0.19 -29.26
C GLN A 177 25.35 -1.20 -29.62
N THR A 178 25.99 -1.77 -30.64
CA THR A 178 25.80 -3.16 -31.05
C THR A 178 26.68 -4.11 -30.26
N PHE A 179 26.17 -5.31 -30.00
CA PHE A 179 26.89 -6.41 -29.37
C PHE A 179 26.39 -7.73 -29.91
N ASP A 180 27.24 -8.73 -30.01
CA ASP A 180 26.87 -10.07 -30.44
C ASP A 180 26.29 -10.88 -29.26
N TYR A 181 24.98 -10.68 -29.04
CA TYR A 181 24.27 -11.33 -27.94
C TYR A 181 24.06 -12.82 -28.19
N PRO A 182 24.26 -13.68 -27.19
CA PRO A 182 23.91 -15.10 -27.30
C PRO A 182 22.41 -15.28 -27.61
N GLU A 183 22.06 -16.14 -28.57
CA GLU A 183 20.66 -16.46 -28.89
C GLU A 183 19.87 -16.94 -27.66
N GLU A 184 20.52 -17.63 -26.74
CA GLU A 184 19.95 -18.12 -25.48
C GLU A 184 19.36 -16.98 -24.62
N PHE A 185 19.91 -15.76 -24.71
CA PHE A 185 19.39 -14.60 -23.99
C PHE A 185 17.98 -14.21 -24.42
N PHE A 186 17.62 -14.46 -25.66
CA PHE A 186 16.32 -14.10 -26.24
C PHE A 186 15.27 -15.21 -26.17
N LYS A 187 15.63 -16.42 -25.71
CA LYS A 187 14.69 -17.54 -25.59
C LYS A 187 13.63 -17.28 -24.53
N GLU A 188 12.45 -17.84 -24.77
CA GLU A 188 11.35 -17.79 -23.80
C GLU A 188 11.79 -18.40 -22.44
N ARG A 189 11.57 -17.65 -21.37
CA ARG A 189 11.75 -18.12 -20.00
C ARG A 189 10.42 -18.03 -19.25
N VAL A 190 10.04 -19.14 -18.62
CA VAL A 190 8.82 -19.23 -17.84
C VAL A 190 9.16 -19.25 -16.35
N HIS A 191 8.73 -18.21 -15.65
CA HIS A 191 8.93 -18.04 -14.22
C HIS A 191 7.75 -18.61 -13.42
N ALA A 192 8.00 -18.94 -12.16
CA ALA A 192 6.97 -19.29 -11.18
C ALA A 192 7.41 -18.79 -9.82
N ILE A 193 6.53 -18.12 -9.09
CA ILE A 193 6.80 -17.71 -7.72
C ILE A 193 6.83 -18.96 -6.84
N ARG A 194 7.95 -19.16 -6.15
CA ARG A 194 8.16 -20.29 -5.25
C ARG A 194 7.52 -20.03 -3.89
N ARG A 195 7.12 -21.12 -3.21
CA ARG A 195 6.58 -21.08 -1.85
C ARG A 195 7.53 -21.82 -0.92
N PRO A 196 8.47 -21.12 -0.25
CA PRO A 196 9.41 -21.76 0.67
C PRO A 196 8.68 -22.45 1.81
N ARG A 197 9.10 -23.67 2.13
CA ARG A 197 8.58 -24.44 3.26
C ARG A 197 9.35 -24.06 4.52
N PRO A 198 8.69 -23.96 5.67
CA PRO A 198 9.35 -23.73 6.96
C PRO A 198 10.15 -24.96 7.40
N ASP A 199 11.10 -24.73 8.28
CA ASP A 199 11.84 -25.79 8.96
C ASP A 199 10.93 -26.54 9.94
N GLU A 200 11.08 -27.87 10.03
CA GLU A 200 10.26 -28.74 10.85
C GLU A 200 10.37 -28.42 12.35
N PHE A 201 11.56 -28.07 12.84
CA PHE A 201 11.74 -27.67 14.23
C PHE A 201 11.02 -26.36 14.53
N GLN A 202 11.05 -25.39 13.62
CA GLN A 202 10.32 -24.13 13.79
C GLN A 202 8.81 -24.36 13.90
N ILE A 203 8.25 -25.25 13.08
CA ILE A 203 6.84 -25.66 13.15
C ILE A 203 6.52 -26.29 14.50
N LYS A 204 7.35 -27.23 14.97
CA LYS A 204 7.15 -27.91 16.25
C LYS A 204 7.19 -26.93 17.43
N GLU A 205 8.19 -26.08 17.51
CA GLU A 205 8.33 -25.07 18.57
C GLU A 205 7.18 -24.07 18.56
N ALA A 206 6.76 -23.62 17.38
CA ALA A 206 5.61 -22.74 17.23
C ALA A 206 4.32 -23.41 17.70
N ALA A 207 4.10 -24.70 17.32
CA ALA A 207 2.94 -25.45 17.75
C ALA A 207 2.88 -25.65 19.27
N GLU A 208 4.00 -25.94 19.92
CA GLU A 208 4.08 -26.07 21.39
C GLU A 208 3.76 -24.72 22.07
N LYS A 209 4.31 -23.62 21.53
CA LYS A 209 4.02 -22.27 22.05
C LYS A 209 2.54 -21.91 21.93
N ILE A 210 1.90 -22.24 20.78
CA ILE A 210 0.47 -22.03 20.56
C ILE A 210 -0.37 -22.89 21.51
N LYS A 211 -0.05 -24.17 21.67
CA LYS A 211 -0.77 -25.09 22.59
C LYS A 211 -0.72 -24.63 24.04
N SER A 212 0.30 -23.86 24.43
CA SER A 212 0.44 -23.33 25.80
C SER A 212 -0.35 -22.03 26.04
N SER A 213 -0.95 -21.43 24.99
CA SER A 213 -1.71 -20.18 25.11
C SER A 213 -3.17 -20.42 25.51
N LYS A 214 -3.76 -19.39 26.15
CA LYS A 214 -5.18 -19.38 26.52
C LYS A 214 -6.01 -18.45 25.64
N ASN A 215 -5.43 -17.32 25.26
CA ASN A 215 -6.11 -16.24 24.54
C ASN A 215 -5.32 -15.84 23.28
N PRO A 216 -5.10 -16.75 22.33
CA PRO A 216 -4.34 -16.44 21.12
C PRO A 216 -5.13 -15.57 20.15
N ILE A 217 -4.42 -14.71 19.40
CA ILE A 217 -4.96 -14.00 18.23
C ILE A 217 -4.10 -14.25 17.00
N ILE A 218 -4.71 -14.21 15.83
CA ILE A 218 -3.97 -14.13 14.56
C ILE A 218 -3.93 -12.67 14.11
N ILE A 219 -2.75 -12.23 13.63
CA ILE A 219 -2.57 -10.93 12.99
C ILE A 219 -2.24 -11.18 11.51
N SER A 220 -3.24 -11.07 10.65
CA SER A 220 -3.12 -11.29 9.21
C SER A 220 -2.55 -10.06 8.52
N GLY A 221 -1.43 -10.21 7.83
CA GLY A 221 -0.79 -9.17 7.02
C GLY A 221 -0.88 -9.40 5.51
N GLY A 222 -0.27 -8.51 4.73
CA GLY A 222 -0.26 -8.58 3.27
C GLY A 222 0.37 -9.85 2.70
N GLY A 223 1.22 -10.56 3.45
CA GLY A 223 1.79 -11.84 3.05
C GLY A 223 0.74 -12.93 2.83
N VAL A 224 -0.38 -12.89 3.53
CA VAL A 224 -1.52 -13.80 3.30
C VAL A 224 -2.11 -13.59 1.91
N PHE A 225 -2.25 -12.33 1.48
CA PHE A 225 -2.73 -11.96 0.15
C PHE A 225 -1.75 -12.42 -0.95
N TYR A 226 -0.45 -12.12 -0.79
CA TYR A 226 0.57 -12.47 -1.79
C TYR A 226 0.84 -13.97 -1.88
N SER A 227 0.65 -14.71 -0.80
CA SER A 227 0.75 -16.18 -0.77
C SER A 227 -0.50 -16.89 -1.28
N ASP A 228 -1.59 -16.16 -1.58
CA ASP A 228 -2.88 -16.76 -1.88
C ASP A 228 -3.34 -17.73 -0.77
N ALA A 229 -3.22 -17.28 0.48
CA ALA A 229 -3.41 -18.09 1.68
C ALA A 229 -4.70 -17.76 2.46
N MET A 230 -5.67 -17.12 1.81
CA MET A 230 -6.89 -16.66 2.48
C MET A 230 -7.78 -17.82 2.93
N ASP A 231 -7.88 -18.87 2.11
CA ASP A 231 -8.64 -20.08 2.45
C ASP A 231 -7.94 -20.85 3.59
N GLU A 232 -6.61 -20.95 3.54
CA GLU A 232 -5.83 -21.60 4.60
C GLU A 232 -5.94 -20.83 5.91
N LEU A 233 -5.93 -19.50 5.87
CA LEU A 233 -6.15 -18.64 7.05
C LEU A 233 -7.56 -18.89 7.65
N SER A 234 -8.58 -18.90 6.82
CA SER A 234 -9.97 -19.17 7.22
C SER A 234 -10.10 -20.57 7.87
N ASN A 235 -9.59 -21.59 7.20
CA ASN A 235 -9.61 -22.97 7.69
C ASN A 235 -8.83 -23.13 9.00
N PHE A 236 -7.67 -22.49 9.12
CA PHE A 236 -6.85 -22.50 10.33
C PHE A 236 -7.60 -21.84 11.50
N ALA A 237 -8.20 -20.67 11.27
CA ALA A 237 -8.97 -19.97 12.29
C ALA A 237 -10.15 -20.77 12.82
N ILE A 238 -10.93 -21.38 11.92
CA ILE A 238 -12.06 -22.26 12.28
C ILE A 238 -11.59 -23.49 13.04
N LYS A 239 -10.61 -24.23 12.48
CA LYS A 239 -10.16 -25.49 13.05
C LYS A 239 -9.58 -25.31 14.45
N HIS A 240 -8.84 -24.25 14.68
CA HIS A 240 -8.16 -23.98 15.95
C HIS A 240 -8.87 -22.94 16.83
N ASN A 241 -10.04 -22.46 16.40
CA ASN A 241 -10.91 -21.52 17.12
C ASN A 241 -10.18 -20.25 17.58
N ILE A 242 -9.42 -19.62 16.67
CA ILE A 242 -8.62 -18.43 16.97
C ILE A 242 -9.18 -17.21 16.23
N PRO A 243 -9.51 -16.09 16.92
CA PRO A 243 -9.94 -14.86 16.26
C PRO A 243 -8.83 -14.24 15.41
N VAL A 244 -9.22 -13.68 14.25
CA VAL A 244 -8.31 -13.09 13.27
C VAL A 244 -8.49 -11.59 13.23
N THR A 245 -7.42 -10.88 13.56
CA THR A 245 -7.28 -9.44 13.33
C THR A 245 -6.50 -9.19 12.04
N GLN A 246 -6.73 -8.05 11.41
CA GLN A 246 -6.08 -7.71 10.13
C GLN A 246 -5.25 -6.44 10.28
N THR A 247 -4.08 -6.41 9.65
CA THR A 247 -3.32 -5.17 9.48
C THR A 247 -3.89 -4.35 8.33
N VAL A 248 -3.52 -3.07 8.21
CA VAL A 248 -3.93 -2.22 7.07
C VAL A 248 -3.58 -2.89 5.74
N MET A 249 -2.36 -3.44 5.62
CA MET A 249 -1.89 -4.11 4.40
C MET A 249 -2.46 -5.52 4.21
N GLY A 250 -3.03 -6.12 5.25
CA GLY A 250 -3.71 -7.42 5.22
C GLY A 250 -5.24 -7.29 5.24
N TYR A 251 -5.77 -6.08 5.09
CA TYR A 251 -7.21 -5.86 5.10
C TYR A 251 -7.88 -6.53 3.89
N SER A 252 -9.10 -7.02 4.07
CA SER A 252 -9.85 -7.86 3.11
C SER A 252 -9.23 -9.24 2.79
N THR A 253 -8.33 -9.77 3.61
CA THR A 253 -7.91 -11.18 3.56
C THR A 253 -8.93 -12.14 4.21
N MET A 254 -9.93 -11.60 4.90
CA MET A 254 -11.05 -12.33 5.49
C MET A 254 -12.34 -11.51 5.36
N LYS A 255 -13.47 -12.17 5.10
CA LYS A 255 -14.77 -11.51 4.99
C LYS A 255 -15.30 -11.10 6.36
N ARG A 256 -16.09 -10.03 6.41
CA ARG A 256 -16.66 -9.48 7.65
C ARG A 256 -17.62 -10.39 8.40
N ASP A 257 -18.26 -11.31 7.69
CA ASP A 257 -19.24 -12.27 8.21
C ASP A 257 -18.63 -13.61 8.63
N HIS A 258 -17.30 -13.75 8.51
CA HIS A 258 -16.59 -14.93 8.98
C HIS A 258 -16.64 -15.04 10.50
N SER A 259 -16.95 -16.21 11.05
CA SER A 259 -17.14 -16.44 12.49
C SER A 259 -15.94 -16.15 13.39
N HIS A 260 -14.76 -15.96 12.81
CA HIS A 260 -13.51 -15.63 13.50
C HIS A 260 -12.93 -14.28 13.07
N TYR A 261 -13.67 -13.51 12.26
CA TYR A 261 -13.25 -12.16 11.90
C TYR A 261 -13.35 -11.24 13.13
N ALA A 262 -12.28 -10.53 13.47
CA ALA A 262 -12.24 -9.61 14.60
C ALA A 262 -12.08 -8.12 14.21
N GLY A 263 -11.73 -7.84 12.96
CA GLY A 263 -11.54 -6.47 12.45
C GLY A 263 -10.08 -6.03 12.38
N GLN A 264 -9.87 -4.74 12.21
CA GLN A 264 -8.57 -4.09 12.03
C GLN A 264 -7.89 -3.85 13.38
N ILE A 265 -6.58 -4.18 13.50
CA ILE A 265 -5.76 -3.95 14.72
C ILE A 265 -4.81 -2.76 14.56
N GLY A 266 -4.43 -2.15 15.66
CA GLY A 266 -3.37 -1.16 15.79
C GLY A 266 -3.85 0.28 15.73
N GLY A 267 -2.99 1.20 15.30
CA GLY A 267 -3.23 2.65 15.31
C GLY A 267 -4.45 3.12 14.52
N LEU A 268 -4.80 2.39 13.45
CA LEU A 268 -6.02 2.60 12.66
C LEU A 268 -7.09 1.55 12.98
N GLY A 269 -6.85 0.71 14.00
CA GLY A 269 -7.73 -0.36 14.41
C GLY A 269 -8.87 0.10 15.29
N GLY A 270 -9.92 -0.72 15.33
CA GLY A 270 -11.05 -0.50 16.22
C GLY A 270 -10.72 -0.73 17.68
N ARG A 271 -11.49 -0.11 18.57
CA ARG A 271 -11.37 -0.32 20.02
C ARG A 271 -11.49 -1.81 20.40
N ASN A 272 -12.36 -2.55 19.73
CA ASN A 272 -12.57 -3.98 19.95
C ASN A 272 -11.28 -4.80 19.77
N THR A 273 -10.59 -4.66 18.66
CA THR A 273 -9.35 -5.41 18.38
C THR A 273 -8.20 -4.99 19.28
N ASN A 274 -8.10 -3.70 19.60
CA ASN A 274 -7.08 -3.20 20.51
C ASN A 274 -7.34 -3.69 21.95
N ASN A 275 -8.60 -3.86 22.39
CA ASN A 275 -8.94 -4.49 23.66
C ASN A 275 -8.58 -5.99 23.69
N LEU A 276 -8.72 -6.70 22.56
CA LEU A 276 -8.25 -8.09 22.47
C LEU A 276 -6.72 -8.15 22.55
N ALA A 277 -6.03 -7.25 21.85
CA ALA A 277 -4.56 -7.19 21.88
C ALA A 277 -4.00 -7.00 23.30
N LYS A 278 -4.63 -6.16 24.13
CA LYS A 278 -4.23 -5.95 25.53
C LYS A 278 -4.32 -7.23 26.37
N GLN A 279 -5.21 -8.13 26.05
CA GLN A 279 -5.52 -9.32 26.84
C GLN A 279 -4.90 -10.59 26.28
N THR A 280 -4.45 -10.57 25.02
CA THR A 280 -3.85 -11.74 24.37
C THR A 280 -2.56 -12.17 25.09
N ASP A 281 -2.39 -13.46 25.25
CA ASP A 281 -1.13 -14.05 25.73
C ASP A 281 -0.27 -14.61 24.59
N LEU A 282 -0.81 -14.63 23.37
CA LEU A 282 -0.07 -15.03 22.16
C LEU A 282 -0.61 -14.36 20.91
N ALA A 283 0.26 -13.71 20.14
CA ALA A 283 -0.04 -13.31 18.78
C ALA A 283 0.65 -14.25 17.77
N ILE A 284 -0.11 -14.69 16.76
CA ILE A 284 0.38 -15.41 15.59
C ILE A 284 0.37 -14.42 14.43
N ALA A 285 1.50 -13.80 14.16
CA ALA A 285 1.68 -12.86 13.08
C ALA A 285 1.90 -13.61 11.76
N VAL A 286 1.01 -13.45 10.78
CA VAL A 286 1.06 -14.16 9.51
C VAL A 286 1.31 -13.18 8.36
N GLY A 287 2.50 -13.22 7.76
CA GLY A 287 2.86 -12.40 6.62
C GLY A 287 2.82 -10.89 6.89
N THR A 288 3.20 -10.47 8.08
CA THR A 288 3.26 -9.05 8.47
C THR A 288 4.64 -8.66 9.01
N LYS A 289 5.00 -7.39 8.85
CA LYS A 289 6.24 -6.81 9.41
C LYS A 289 6.09 -6.38 10.87
N LEU A 290 4.87 -6.38 11.41
CA LEU A 290 4.54 -5.84 12.74
C LEU A 290 5.05 -4.40 12.93
N ALA A 291 4.72 -3.54 11.97
CA ALA A 291 5.07 -2.12 12.04
C ALA A 291 4.44 -1.44 13.28
N ASP A 292 4.94 -0.28 13.63
CA ASP A 292 4.53 0.51 14.78
C ASP A 292 3.02 0.76 14.84
N PHE A 293 2.40 1.10 13.69
CA PHE A 293 0.95 1.27 13.62
C PHE A 293 0.18 -0.02 13.89
N THR A 294 0.68 -1.18 13.47
CA THR A 294 0.03 -2.47 13.73
C THR A 294 0.06 -2.84 15.22
N THR A 295 1.15 -2.52 15.89
CA THR A 295 1.41 -2.92 17.28
C THR A 295 1.02 -1.85 18.31
N GLY A 296 0.54 -0.68 17.85
CA GLY A 296 0.41 0.49 18.72
C GLY A 296 1.75 0.87 19.32
N SER A 297 2.80 0.90 18.47
CA SER A 297 4.19 1.11 18.91
C SER A 297 4.60 0.17 20.06
N TRP A 298 4.11 -1.07 20.03
CA TRP A 298 4.29 -2.11 21.06
C TRP A 298 3.65 -1.82 22.41
N ALA A 299 2.81 -0.81 22.53
CA ALA A 299 2.04 -0.50 23.73
C ALA A 299 0.69 -1.24 23.81
N ASN A 300 0.28 -1.92 22.71
CA ASN A 300 -1.01 -2.61 22.65
C ASN A 300 -1.04 -3.96 23.35
N PHE A 301 0.11 -4.60 23.58
CA PHE A 301 0.21 -5.93 24.18
C PHE A 301 0.57 -5.83 25.66
N GLU A 302 -0.44 -5.57 26.51
CA GLU A 302 -0.24 -5.28 27.94
C GLU A 302 -0.12 -6.56 28.80
N ASN A 303 -0.43 -7.75 28.27
CA ASN A 303 -0.34 -9.01 29.02
C ASN A 303 1.11 -9.38 29.31
N GLU A 304 1.47 -9.55 30.58
CA GLU A 304 2.83 -9.90 31.03
C GLU A 304 3.34 -11.22 30.46
N ASN A 305 2.45 -12.17 30.19
CA ASN A 305 2.76 -13.49 29.61
C ASN A 305 2.72 -13.51 28.08
N PHE A 306 2.65 -12.35 27.43
CA PHE A 306 2.56 -12.26 25.98
C PHE A 306 3.74 -12.96 25.29
N LYS A 307 3.41 -13.72 24.25
CA LYS A 307 4.36 -14.41 23.37
C LYS A 307 4.04 -14.09 21.92
N LEU A 308 5.03 -14.21 21.07
CA LEU A 308 4.90 -13.96 19.62
C LEU A 308 5.37 -15.16 18.82
N VAL A 309 4.56 -15.62 17.87
CA VAL A 309 4.92 -16.50 16.77
C VAL A 309 4.85 -15.69 15.49
N SER A 310 5.89 -15.71 14.66
CA SER A 310 5.95 -14.93 13.42
C SER A 310 6.17 -15.84 12.22
N ILE A 311 5.13 -16.00 11.40
CA ILE A 311 5.17 -16.70 10.11
C ILE A 311 5.48 -15.68 9.03
N ASN A 312 6.67 -15.75 8.45
CA ASN A 312 7.05 -14.83 7.39
C ASN A 312 8.06 -15.50 6.44
N VAL A 313 7.88 -15.27 5.15
CA VAL A 313 8.81 -15.76 4.13
C VAL A 313 10.18 -15.08 4.22
N SER A 314 10.23 -13.84 4.71
CA SER A 314 11.46 -13.10 4.97
C SER A 314 12.03 -13.44 6.34
N ARG A 315 13.22 -14.04 6.35
CA ARG A 315 13.97 -14.31 7.58
C ARG A 315 14.18 -13.04 8.41
N PHE A 316 14.42 -11.91 7.75
CA PHE A 316 14.60 -10.62 8.41
C PHE A 316 13.39 -10.21 9.26
N ASP A 317 12.16 -10.39 8.74
CA ASP A 317 10.96 -10.03 9.49
C ASP A 317 10.54 -11.11 10.49
N ALA A 318 10.71 -12.39 10.14
CA ALA A 318 10.31 -13.49 11.02
C ALA A 318 11.03 -13.47 12.37
N ASN A 319 12.31 -13.05 12.39
CA ASN A 319 13.13 -13.03 13.60
C ASN A 319 13.05 -11.74 14.42
N LYS A 320 12.27 -10.76 13.99
CA LYS A 320 12.10 -9.51 14.78
C LYS A 320 11.37 -9.76 16.10
N HIS A 321 11.61 -8.88 17.06
CA HIS A 321 10.86 -8.79 18.31
C HIS A 321 10.92 -10.05 19.19
N LEU A 322 12.02 -10.81 19.14
CA LEU A 322 12.21 -12.07 19.86
C LEU A 322 11.10 -13.10 19.59
N ALA A 323 10.50 -13.04 18.40
CA ALA A 323 9.44 -13.95 18.00
C ALA A 323 9.97 -15.40 17.84
N GLN A 324 9.09 -16.37 18.10
CA GLN A 324 9.29 -17.72 17.56
C GLN A 324 9.10 -17.66 16.05
N ALA A 325 10.19 -17.70 15.32
CA ALA A 325 10.17 -17.58 13.87
C ALA A 325 9.69 -18.88 13.21
N VAL A 326 8.83 -18.72 12.20
CA VAL A 326 8.47 -19.75 11.21
C VAL A 326 8.77 -19.16 9.84
N ILE A 327 9.95 -19.48 9.29
CA ILE A 327 10.44 -18.91 8.05
C ILE A 327 9.91 -19.70 6.88
N GLY A 328 8.80 -19.20 6.28
CA GLY A 328 8.14 -19.90 5.18
C GLY A 328 7.00 -19.07 4.57
N ASP A 329 6.52 -19.52 3.43
CA ASP A 329 5.33 -18.98 2.78
C ASP A 329 4.09 -19.19 3.67
N ALA A 330 3.21 -18.20 3.75
CA ALA A 330 2.06 -18.24 4.65
C ALA A 330 1.12 -19.42 4.37
N LYS A 331 0.88 -19.75 3.09
CA LYS A 331 0.00 -20.85 2.68
C LYS A 331 0.52 -22.20 3.17
N VAL A 332 1.78 -22.48 2.92
CA VAL A 332 2.43 -23.73 3.31
C VAL A 332 2.58 -23.81 4.82
N SER A 333 3.02 -22.72 5.47
CA SER A 333 3.24 -22.67 6.92
C SER A 333 1.97 -22.86 7.73
N LEU A 334 0.85 -22.24 7.33
CA LEU A 334 -0.45 -22.44 8.00
C LEU A 334 -0.92 -23.90 7.93
N ASN A 335 -0.75 -24.56 6.78
CA ASN A 335 -1.11 -25.97 6.62
C ASN A 335 -0.23 -26.87 7.50
N GLU A 336 1.09 -26.71 7.50
CA GLU A 336 1.99 -27.51 8.32
C GLU A 336 1.79 -27.27 9.81
N LEU A 337 1.60 -26.01 10.21
CA LEU A 337 1.29 -25.69 11.60
C LEU A 337 -0.04 -26.28 12.06
N SER A 338 -1.06 -26.27 11.19
CA SER A 338 -2.34 -26.91 11.47
C SER A 338 -2.23 -28.42 11.64
N LEU A 339 -1.35 -29.08 10.90
CA LEU A 339 -1.05 -30.51 11.10
C LEU A 339 -0.35 -30.75 12.44
N ALA A 340 0.62 -29.94 12.82
CA ALA A 340 1.36 -30.04 14.09
C ALA A 340 0.48 -29.76 15.33
N LEU A 341 -0.50 -28.86 15.19
CA LEU A 341 -1.47 -28.58 16.25
C LEU A 341 -2.49 -29.72 16.43
N GLY A 342 -2.76 -30.49 15.38
CA GLY A 342 -3.72 -31.61 15.43
C GLY A 342 -5.14 -31.16 15.74
N ASN A 343 -5.72 -31.66 16.83
CA ASN A 343 -7.07 -31.34 17.29
C ASN A 343 -7.10 -30.22 18.36
N TRP A 344 -5.97 -29.59 18.64
CA TRP A 344 -5.95 -28.50 19.60
C TRP A 344 -6.81 -27.32 19.14
N LYS A 345 -7.52 -26.69 20.07
CA LYS A 345 -8.35 -25.51 19.88
C LYS A 345 -8.17 -24.55 21.04
N ALA A 346 -8.24 -23.27 20.79
CA ALA A 346 -8.38 -22.25 21.82
C ALA A 346 -9.77 -22.33 22.48
N GLY A 347 -9.89 -21.83 23.69
CA GLY A 347 -11.15 -21.83 24.45
C GLY A 347 -12.28 -21.10 23.71
N GLU A 348 -13.50 -21.64 23.79
CA GLU A 348 -14.66 -21.06 23.08
C GLU A 348 -15.00 -19.65 23.54
N GLU A 349 -14.84 -19.36 24.83
CA GLU A 349 -15.16 -18.05 25.42
C GLU A 349 -14.30 -16.92 24.85
N TRP A 350 -13.09 -17.23 24.39
CA TRP A 350 -12.20 -16.22 23.82
C TRP A 350 -12.72 -15.70 22.45
N ASN A 351 -13.09 -16.61 21.56
CA ASN A 351 -13.68 -16.20 20.27
C ASN A 351 -15.06 -15.56 20.45
N LYS A 352 -15.88 -16.07 21.36
CA LYS A 352 -17.19 -15.48 21.72
C LYS A 352 -17.04 -14.04 22.22
N LYS A 353 -16.04 -13.79 23.07
CA LYS A 353 -15.69 -12.43 23.51
C LYS A 353 -15.31 -11.55 22.32
N SER A 354 -14.44 -12.04 21.42
CA SER A 354 -14.06 -11.33 20.20
C SER A 354 -15.26 -10.91 19.35
N GLN A 355 -16.22 -11.82 19.15
CA GLN A 355 -17.44 -11.54 18.39
C GLN A 355 -18.36 -10.53 19.10
N THR A 356 -18.43 -10.56 20.43
CA THR A 356 -19.19 -9.59 21.23
C THR A 356 -18.59 -8.19 21.12
N GLU A 357 -17.29 -8.08 21.27
CA GLU A 357 -16.55 -6.80 21.10
C GLU A 357 -16.69 -6.25 19.65
N LEU A 358 -16.58 -7.12 18.65
CA LEU A 358 -16.76 -6.75 17.24
C LEU A 358 -18.18 -6.22 16.97
N LYS A 359 -19.21 -6.88 17.51
CA LYS A 359 -20.60 -6.44 17.35
C LYS A 359 -20.80 -5.05 17.94
N SER A 360 -20.35 -4.82 19.18
CA SER A 360 -20.44 -3.51 19.82
C SER A 360 -19.73 -2.41 19.02
N TRP A 361 -18.54 -2.70 18.52
CA TRP A 361 -17.80 -1.75 17.67
C TRP A 361 -18.52 -1.45 16.35
N ASN A 362 -19.05 -2.49 15.70
CA ASN A 362 -19.81 -2.30 14.45
C ASN A 362 -21.06 -1.43 14.66
N GLU A 363 -21.76 -1.57 15.78
CA GLU A 363 -22.90 -0.71 16.13
C GLU A 363 -22.50 0.76 16.29
N GLU A 364 -21.32 1.04 16.86
CA GLU A 364 -20.78 2.40 16.95
C GLU A 364 -20.42 2.97 15.57
N VAL A 365 -19.74 2.18 14.73
CA VAL A 365 -19.38 2.56 13.37
C VAL A 365 -20.65 2.81 12.53
N ASP A 366 -21.66 1.95 12.64
CA ASP A 366 -22.94 2.11 11.92
C ASP A 366 -23.67 3.37 12.35
N LYS A 367 -23.66 3.70 13.64
CA LYS A 367 -24.23 4.94 14.17
C LYS A 367 -23.47 6.18 13.68
N ALA A 368 -22.13 6.13 13.69
CA ALA A 368 -21.29 7.25 13.24
C ALA A 368 -21.38 7.49 11.73
N SER A 369 -21.59 6.43 10.94
CA SER A 369 -21.73 6.53 9.48
C SER A 369 -23.14 6.84 8.99
N ALA A 370 -24.13 6.86 9.89
CA ALA A 370 -25.49 7.21 9.55
C ALA A 370 -25.60 8.69 9.12
N PRO A 371 -26.43 9.03 8.12
CA PRO A 371 -26.71 10.40 7.77
C PRO A 371 -27.20 11.21 8.97
N SER A 372 -26.77 12.45 9.09
CA SER A 372 -27.22 13.39 10.13
C SER A 372 -27.67 14.70 9.50
N ASN A 373 -28.28 15.57 10.30
CA ASN A 373 -28.68 16.92 9.89
C ASN A 373 -27.50 17.92 9.90
N GLN A 374 -26.27 17.46 9.93
CA GLN A 374 -25.09 18.32 9.85
C GLN A 374 -24.97 18.92 8.45
N GLU A 375 -24.65 20.21 8.40
CA GLU A 375 -24.41 20.94 7.14
C GLU A 375 -23.20 20.36 6.39
N ILE A 376 -22.13 19.99 7.12
CA ILE A 376 -20.91 19.41 6.57
C ILE A 376 -20.74 17.99 7.12
N PRO A 377 -20.79 16.93 6.29
CA PRO A 377 -20.64 15.55 6.75
C PRO A 377 -19.20 15.23 7.17
N SER A 378 -19.06 14.22 8.04
CA SER A 378 -17.76 13.63 8.36
C SER A 378 -17.28 12.65 7.28
N TYR A 379 -16.00 12.31 7.28
CA TYR A 379 -15.46 11.23 6.44
C TYR A 379 -16.23 9.92 6.59
N VAL A 380 -16.56 9.56 7.83
CA VAL A 380 -17.28 8.32 8.17
C VAL A 380 -18.64 8.26 7.47
N GLN A 381 -19.36 9.36 7.43
CA GLN A 381 -20.66 9.46 6.76
C GLN A 381 -20.52 9.39 5.24
N VAL A 382 -19.52 10.05 4.66
CA VAL A 382 -19.22 9.98 3.21
C VAL A 382 -18.89 8.53 2.80
N ILE A 383 -17.98 7.89 3.52
CA ILE A 383 -17.57 6.51 3.24
C ILE A 383 -18.76 5.56 3.46
N GLY A 384 -19.55 5.76 4.51
CA GLY A 384 -20.76 4.96 4.80
C GLY A 384 -21.80 5.03 3.70
N ALA A 385 -22.05 6.22 3.14
CA ALA A 385 -22.97 6.42 2.02
C ALA A 385 -22.51 5.68 0.77
N VAL A 386 -21.22 5.78 0.42
CA VAL A 386 -20.62 5.08 -0.71
C VAL A 386 -20.66 3.56 -0.49
N TYR A 387 -20.23 3.09 0.70
CA TYR A 387 -20.23 1.65 1.05
C TYR A 387 -21.62 1.02 0.96
N LYS A 388 -22.65 1.71 1.45
CA LYS A 388 -24.05 1.25 1.40
C LYS A 388 -24.54 1.07 -0.03
N ASN A 389 -24.10 1.92 -0.96
CA ASN A 389 -24.51 1.92 -2.36
C ASN A 389 -23.52 1.17 -3.30
N SER A 390 -22.43 0.61 -2.75
CA SER A 390 -21.45 -0.16 -3.52
C SER A 390 -21.82 -1.65 -3.60
N ASP A 391 -21.35 -2.32 -4.65
CA ASP A 391 -21.45 -3.77 -4.76
C ASP A 391 -20.41 -4.49 -3.90
N PRO A 392 -20.64 -5.74 -3.49
CA PRO A 392 -19.67 -6.49 -2.68
C PRO A 392 -18.28 -6.61 -3.30
N SER A 393 -18.19 -6.62 -4.63
CA SER A 393 -16.95 -6.78 -5.40
C SER A 393 -16.22 -5.47 -5.69
N ASP A 394 -16.82 -4.30 -5.39
CA ASP A 394 -16.19 -2.99 -5.61
C ASP A 394 -14.94 -2.85 -4.73
N ILE A 395 -13.90 -2.25 -5.29
CA ILE A 395 -12.60 -2.10 -4.63
C ILE A 395 -12.44 -0.66 -4.13
N ALA A 396 -12.33 -0.48 -2.82
CA ALA A 396 -11.96 0.82 -2.22
C ALA A 396 -10.45 1.02 -2.25
N VAL A 397 -10.01 2.19 -2.66
CA VAL A 397 -8.58 2.57 -2.71
C VAL A 397 -8.35 3.82 -1.87
N THR A 398 -7.35 3.76 -1.01
CA THR A 398 -6.87 4.90 -0.22
C THR A 398 -5.35 4.88 -0.10
N ALA A 399 -4.78 5.93 0.46
CA ALA A 399 -3.36 5.95 0.82
C ALA A 399 -3.14 6.68 2.15
N ALA A 400 -2.57 7.87 2.11
CA ALA A 400 -2.20 8.62 3.29
C ALA A 400 -3.35 9.42 3.90
N GLY A 401 -3.14 9.93 5.09
CA GLY A 401 -4.06 10.86 5.76
C GLY A 401 -5.13 10.19 6.62
N GLY A 402 -6.18 10.95 6.94
CA GLY A 402 -7.27 10.48 7.81
C GLY A 402 -8.20 9.47 7.16
N LEU A 403 -8.40 9.57 5.85
CA LEU A 403 -9.33 8.70 5.10
C LEU A 403 -9.01 7.22 5.23
N VAL A 404 -7.74 6.83 5.23
CA VAL A 404 -7.35 5.43 5.37
C VAL A 404 -7.84 4.83 6.69
N GLY A 405 -7.74 5.57 7.79
CA GLY A 405 -8.24 5.14 9.08
C GLY A 405 -9.76 4.91 9.10
N GLU A 406 -10.49 5.81 8.50
CA GLU A 406 -11.94 5.75 8.43
C GLU A 406 -12.41 4.65 7.45
N VAL A 407 -11.74 4.50 6.29
CA VAL A 407 -12.10 3.46 5.32
C VAL A 407 -11.93 2.07 5.90
N VAL A 408 -10.84 1.75 6.61
CA VAL A 408 -10.64 0.41 7.20
C VAL A 408 -11.63 0.08 8.32
N GLN A 409 -12.33 1.07 8.88
CA GLN A 409 -13.39 0.84 9.87
C GLN A 409 -14.78 0.69 9.22
N VAL A 410 -15.07 1.48 8.19
CA VAL A 410 -16.39 1.56 7.55
C VAL A 410 -16.53 0.58 6.39
N TRP A 411 -15.48 0.46 5.55
CA TRP A 411 -15.45 -0.44 4.39
C TRP A 411 -15.19 -1.88 4.80
N ARG A 412 -16.09 -2.47 5.55
CA ARG A 412 -15.95 -3.85 6.06
C ARG A 412 -16.06 -4.87 4.92
N PRO A 413 -15.07 -5.73 4.69
CA PRO A 413 -14.99 -6.59 3.51
C PRO A 413 -16.19 -7.54 3.37
N ARG A 414 -16.99 -7.37 2.31
CA ARG A 414 -18.08 -8.27 1.92
C ARG A 414 -17.57 -9.41 1.04
N GLU A 415 -16.55 -9.12 0.25
CA GLU A 415 -15.75 -10.08 -0.51
C GLU A 415 -14.27 -9.91 -0.22
N LEU A 416 -13.48 -10.93 -0.58
CA LEU A 416 -12.03 -10.86 -0.46
C LEU A 416 -11.45 -9.93 -1.53
N ASN A 417 -10.33 -9.29 -1.22
CA ASN A 417 -9.61 -8.41 -2.14
C ASN A 417 -10.43 -7.22 -2.65
N THR A 418 -11.20 -6.59 -1.76
CA THR A 418 -12.05 -5.42 -2.05
C THR A 418 -11.58 -4.14 -1.36
N HIS A 419 -10.37 -4.15 -0.85
CA HIS A 419 -9.72 -2.98 -0.27
C HIS A 419 -8.24 -2.96 -0.65
N GLU A 420 -7.79 -1.84 -1.14
CA GLU A 420 -6.41 -1.59 -1.50
C GLU A 420 -5.93 -0.28 -0.90
N THR A 421 -4.74 -0.31 -0.31
CA THR A 421 -4.15 0.90 0.27
C THR A 421 -2.63 0.90 0.15
N GLU A 422 -2.04 2.06 0.03
CA GLU A 422 -0.62 2.27 0.23
C GLU A 422 -0.43 2.81 1.65
N TRP A 423 0.18 2.02 2.53
CA TRP A 423 0.42 2.40 3.92
C TRP A 423 1.88 2.27 4.34
N GLY A 424 2.64 1.41 3.70
CA GLY A 424 4.03 1.12 4.09
C GLY A 424 4.96 2.34 3.99
N PHE A 425 4.71 3.24 3.05
CA PHE A 425 5.41 4.51 2.85
C PHE A 425 4.52 5.71 3.14
N SER A 426 3.22 5.49 3.20
CA SER A 426 2.18 6.51 3.44
C SER A 426 2.27 7.69 2.47
N CYS A 427 2.35 7.37 1.17
CA CYS A 427 2.55 8.33 0.11
C CYS A 427 1.23 8.99 -0.29
N MET A 428 1.06 10.27 0.02
CA MET A 428 -0.02 11.07 -0.57
C MET A 428 0.10 11.06 -2.10
N SER A 429 -1.00 11.18 -2.79
CA SER A 429 -1.12 11.12 -4.25
C SER A 429 -1.12 9.71 -4.88
N TYR A 430 -0.93 8.65 -4.10
CA TYR A 430 -1.07 7.28 -4.61
C TYR A 430 -2.53 6.95 -4.99
N GLU A 431 -3.50 7.58 -4.36
CA GLU A 431 -4.92 7.20 -4.41
C GLU A 431 -5.47 7.10 -5.84
N ILE A 432 -5.15 8.05 -6.72
CA ILE A 432 -5.62 8.06 -8.12
C ILE A 432 -4.76 7.14 -8.99
N SER A 433 -3.44 7.30 -8.91
CA SER A 433 -2.50 6.51 -9.74
C SER A 433 -2.54 5.03 -9.39
N GLY A 434 -2.54 4.69 -8.10
CA GLY A 434 -2.70 3.31 -7.63
C GLY A 434 -4.04 2.72 -8.06
N ALA A 435 -5.14 3.49 -7.95
CA ALA A 435 -6.46 3.08 -8.40
C ALA A 435 -6.48 2.77 -9.91
N LEU A 436 -5.81 3.58 -10.73
CA LEU A 436 -5.67 3.31 -12.17
C LEU A 436 -4.99 1.97 -12.42
N GLY A 437 -3.89 1.68 -11.75
CA GLY A 437 -3.19 0.39 -11.87
C GLY A 437 -4.05 -0.79 -11.41
N ILE A 438 -4.80 -0.62 -10.30
CA ILE A 438 -5.74 -1.62 -9.79
C ILE A 438 -6.88 -1.85 -10.78
N LYS A 439 -7.40 -0.80 -11.43
CA LYS A 439 -8.43 -0.90 -12.47
C LYS A 439 -7.92 -1.65 -13.71
N MET A 440 -6.72 -1.32 -14.19
CA MET A 440 -6.09 -2.04 -15.28
C MET A 440 -5.91 -3.54 -14.98
N ALA A 441 -5.65 -3.89 -13.72
CA ALA A 441 -5.54 -5.28 -13.27
C ALA A 441 -6.90 -5.99 -13.09
N ASN A 442 -7.98 -5.25 -12.88
CA ASN A 442 -9.34 -5.73 -12.62
C ASN A 442 -10.36 -4.96 -13.49
N PRO A 443 -10.34 -5.13 -14.82
CA PRO A 443 -11.15 -4.33 -15.74
C PRO A 443 -12.66 -4.44 -15.48
N ASP A 444 -13.13 -5.57 -14.97
CA ASP A 444 -14.54 -5.87 -14.72
C ASP A 444 -15.08 -5.36 -13.37
N LYS A 445 -14.19 -4.85 -12.50
CA LYS A 445 -14.59 -4.34 -11.18
C LYS A 445 -14.66 -2.81 -11.16
N GLU A 446 -15.57 -2.26 -10.37
CA GLU A 446 -15.49 -0.83 -10.03
C GLU A 446 -14.36 -0.59 -9.04
N VAL A 447 -13.59 0.47 -9.29
CA VAL A 447 -12.52 0.93 -8.42
C VAL A 447 -12.88 2.32 -7.94
N ILE A 448 -12.99 2.46 -6.62
CA ILE A 448 -13.44 3.67 -5.93
C ILE A 448 -12.27 4.23 -5.13
N SER A 449 -11.78 5.39 -5.54
CA SER A 449 -10.70 6.10 -4.85
C SER A 449 -11.28 7.14 -3.90
N PHE A 450 -10.94 7.06 -2.61
CA PHE A 450 -11.20 8.12 -1.64
C PHE A 450 -9.94 8.96 -1.46
N ILE A 451 -10.03 10.25 -1.72
CA ILE A 451 -8.89 11.16 -1.69
C ILE A 451 -9.24 12.48 -0.99
N GLY A 452 -8.32 13.01 -0.20
CA GLY A 452 -8.44 14.36 0.37
C GLY A 452 -8.05 15.44 -0.63
N ASP A 453 -8.55 16.66 -0.42
CA ASP A 453 -8.25 17.85 -1.24
C ASP A 453 -6.74 18.10 -1.36
N GLY A 454 -5.99 18.00 -0.28
CA GLY A 454 -4.54 18.19 -0.29
C GLY A 454 -3.80 17.14 -1.11
N SER A 455 -4.19 15.87 -1.03
CA SER A 455 -3.61 14.78 -1.82
C SER A 455 -3.96 14.92 -3.30
N TYR A 456 -5.21 15.29 -3.61
CA TYR A 456 -5.65 15.56 -4.97
C TYR A 456 -4.84 16.66 -5.64
N LEU A 457 -4.57 17.76 -4.93
CA LEU A 457 -3.79 18.89 -5.47
C LEU A 457 -2.31 18.56 -5.68
N MET A 458 -1.77 17.58 -4.95
CA MET A 458 -0.39 17.15 -5.16
C MET A 458 -0.22 16.44 -6.51
N ASN A 459 -1.19 15.60 -6.90
CA ASN A 459 -1.01 14.78 -8.08
C ASN A 459 -2.35 14.23 -8.61
N ASN A 460 -2.85 14.81 -9.68
CA ASN A 460 -4.17 14.51 -10.24
C ASN A 460 -4.15 14.15 -11.73
N THR A 461 -2.97 14.16 -12.37
CA THR A 461 -2.87 13.98 -13.83
C THR A 461 -3.36 12.61 -14.32
N ASP A 462 -3.43 11.61 -13.45
CA ASP A 462 -3.93 10.30 -13.82
C ASP A 462 -5.46 10.21 -13.92
N ILE A 463 -6.18 11.26 -13.58
CA ILE A 463 -7.57 11.43 -14.01
C ILE A 463 -7.61 11.46 -15.54
N TYR A 464 -6.73 12.26 -16.17
CA TYR A 464 -6.62 12.30 -17.63
C TYR A 464 -6.12 10.97 -18.20
N SER A 465 -5.10 10.35 -17.56
CA SER A 465 -4.61 9.03 -17.97
C SER A 465 -5.73 7.98 -17.95
N SER A 466 -6.60 7.98 -16.94
CA SER A 466 -7.72 7.04 -16.85
C SER A 466 -8.74 7.21 -17.98
N VAL A 467 -9.00 8.46 -18.39
CA VAL A 467 -9.90 8.79 -19.49
C VAL A 467 -9.33 8.31 -20.82
N ILE A 468 -8.10 8.68 -21.16
CA ILE A 468 -7.50 8.36 -22.47
C ILE A 468 -7.15 6.87 -22.63
N THR A 469 -7.00 6.13 -21.54
CA THR A 469 -6.77 4.67 -21.55
C THR A 469 -8.06 3.86 -21.37
N ASN A 470 -9.21 4.53 -21.28
CA ASN A 470 -10.52 3.91 -21.06
C ASN A 470 -10.57 3.00 -19.82
N ASN A 471 -9.88 3.41 -18.74
CA ASN A 471 -9.88 2.71 -17.45
C ASN A 471 -10.67 3.54 -16.43
N LYS A 472 -11.99 3.39 -16.44
CA LYS A 472 -12.90 4.14 -15.60
C LYS A 472 -12.57 4.01 -14.11
N LEU A 473 -12.51 5.14 -13.41
CA LEU A 473 -12.44 5.25 -11.96
C LEU A 473 -13.65 6.00 -11.40
N ILE A 474 -14.03 5.72 -10.16
CA ILE A 474 -14.90 6.58 -9.36
C ILE A 474 -14.01 7.22 -8.30
N ILE A 475 -13.96 8.56 -8.28
CA ILE A 475 -13.08 9.30 -7.37
C ILE A 475 -13.95 10.18 -6.48
N VAL A 476 -13.87 9.98 -5.17
CA VAL A 476 -14.58 10.78 -4.16
C VAL A 476 -13.57 11.69 -3.48
N VAL A 477 -13.66 13.00 -3.80
CA VAL A 477 -12.79 14.03 -3.23
C VAL A 477 -13.45 14.59 -1.96
N CYS A 478 -12.85 14.28 -0.83
CA CYS A 478 -13.29 14.74 0.49
C CYS A 478 -12.54 16.01 0.87
N ASP A 479 -13.13 17.16 0.60
CA ASP A 479 -12.51 18.47 0.83
C ASP A 479 -12.76 18.96 2.26
N ASN A 480 -11.72 18.97 3.08
CA ASN A 480 -11.74 19.52 4.44
C ASN A 480 -10.92 20.82 4.60
N GLY A 481 -10.43 21.38 3.50
CA GLY A 481 -9.65 22.61 3.47
C GLY A 481 -8.18 22.43 3.90
N GLY A 482 -7.57 21.26 3.67
CA GLY A 482 -6.14 21.04 3.89
C GLY A 482 -5.75 19.66 4.42
N PHE A 483 -4.77 19.62 5.32
CA PHE A 483 -4.23 18.40 5.91
C PHE A 483 -4.80 18.15 7.32
N ALA A 484 -6.12 17.89 7.39
CA ALA A 484 -6.84 17.83 8.67
C ALA A 484 -6.31 16.81 9.67
N VAL A 485 -5.83 15.64 9.20
CA VAL A 485 -5.22 14.64 10.10
C VAL A 485 -3.93 15.14 10.75
N ILE A 486 -3.13 15.94 10.04
CA ILE A 486 -1.91 16.53 10.57
C ILE A 486 -2.25 17.68 11.53
N ASN A 487 -3.28 18.46 11.22
CA ASN A 487 -3.82 19.45 12.16
C ASN A 487 -4.30 18.79 13.46
N ARG A 488 -5.03 17.67 13.36
CA ARG A 488 -5.43 16.84 14.51
C ARG A 488 -4.23 16.40 15.35
N LEU A 489 -3.18 15.88 14.69
CA LEU A 489 -1.97 15.45 15.39
C LEU A 489 -1.29 16.62 16.11
N GLN A 490 -1.22 17.80 15.48
CA GLN A 490 -0.65 19.00 16.08
C GLN A 490 -1.42 19.43 17.33
N LEU A 491 -2.74 19.46 17.28
CA LEU A 491 -3.61 19.76 18.41
C LEU A 491 -3.47 18.70 19.53
N PHE A 492 -3.46 17.42 19.17
CA PHE A 492 -3.27 16.31 20.11
C PHE A 492 -1.92 16.37 20.86
N LYS A 493 -0.90 16.97 20.22
CA LYS A 493 0.41 17.22 20.85
C LYS A 493 0.48 18.53 21.64
N GLY A 494 -0.67 19.18 21.88
CA GLY A 494 -0.77 20.44 22.62
C GLY A 494 -0.34 21.67 21.83
N GLY A 495 -0.19 21.56 20.50
CA GLY A 495 0.08 22.68 19.61
C GLY A 495 -1.19 23.46 19.25
N LYS A 496 -1.00 24.57 18.57
CA LYS A 496 -2.09 25.36 17.97
C LYS A 496 -2.21 25.03 16.48
N GLU A 497 -3.36 25.30 15.86
CA GLU A 497 -3.51 25.19 14.41
C GLU A 497 -2.49 26.08 13.69
N TYR A 498 -1.70 25.49 12.81
CA TYR A 498 -0.65 26.19 12.09
C TYR A 498 -0.36 25.51 10.76
N ASN A 499 -0.57 26.21 9.66
CA ASN A 499 -0.19 25.83 8.29
C ASN A 499 -0.76 24.51 7.73
N ASN A 500 -1.53 23.75 8.50
CA ASN A 500 -2.11 22.46 8.06
C ASN A 500 -3.48 22.63 7.40
N LEU A 501 -4.30 23.55 7.90
CA LEU A 501 -5.52 23.96 7.22
C LEU A 501 -5.29 25.29 6.49
N LEU A 502 -5.91 25.47 5.34
CA LEU A 502 -5.77 26.70 4.53
C LEU A 502 -6.13 27.94 5.35
N LYS A 503 -7.18 27.88 6.17
CA LYS A 503 -7.60 28.98 7.05
C LYS A 503 -6.56 29.37 8.13
N SER A 504 -5.65 28.47 8.48
CA SER A 504 -4.57 28.68 9.47
C SER A 504 -3.19 28.86 8.82
N SER A 505 -3.13 28.92 7.50
CA SER A 505 -1.92 29.17 6.74
C SER A 505 -1.75 30.64 6.38
N LYS A 506 -0.49 31.05 6.10
CA LYS A 506 -0.19 32.42 5.67
C LYS A 506 -0.56 32.61 4.20
N THR A 507 -1.83 32.92 3.94
CA THR A 507 -2.33 33.20 2.60
C THR A 507 -2.94 34.61 2.54
N PRO A 508 -2.76 35.37 1.45
CA PRO A 508 -3.39 36.69 1.31
C PRO A 508 -4.91 36.60 1.05
N GLY A 509 -5.41 35.43 0.68
CA GLY A 509 -6.83 35.15 0.43
C GLY A 509 -7.03 33.65 0.22
N LEU A 510 -8.23 33.19 0.48
CA LEU A 510 -8.66 31.82 0.21
C LEU A 510 -9.45 31.77 -1.09
N VAL A 511 -9.12 30.83 -1.94
CA VAL A 511 -9.88 30.50 -3.14
C VAL A 511 -10.34 29.06 -3.01
N ASP A 512 -11.63 28.83 -3.06
CA ASP A 512 -12.17 27.47 -3.11
C ASP A 512 -11.86 26.84 -4.47
N VAL A 513 -11.23 25.67 -4.44
CA VAL A 513 -10.95 24.90 -5.65
C VAL A 513 -12.22 24.18 -6.09
N ASP A 514 -12.62 24.40 -7.32
CA ASP A 514 -13.70 23.64 -7.96
C ASP A 514 -13.13 22.32 -8.52
N PHE A 515 -13.05 21.30 -7.69
CA PHE A 515 -12.53 19.99 -8.05
C PHE A 515 -13.33 19.30 -9.16
N ALA A 516 -14.64 19.59 -9.22
CA ALA A 516 -15.49 19.03 -10.26
C ALA A 516 -15.14 19.63 -11.63
N LYS A 517 -15.10 20.95 -11.78
CA LYS A 517 -14.68 21.59 -13.03
C LYS A 517 -13.25 21.24 -13.42
N HIS A 518 -12.34 21.13 -12.45
CA HIS A 518 -10.98 20.72 -12.71
C HIS A 518 -10.93 19.32 -13.34
N ALA A 519 -11.67 18.35 -12.78
CA ALA A 519 -11.74 17.00 -13.32
C ALA A 519 -12.43 16.95 -14.69
N GLU A 520 -13.48 17.74 -14.90
CA GLU A 520 -14.18 17.87 -16.18
C GLU A 520 -13.24 18.37 -17.28
N SER A 521 -12.35 19.31 -16.98
CA SER A 521 -11.34 19.81 -17.92
C SER A 521 -10.36 18.73 -18.41
N MET A 522 -10.23 17.62 -17.66
CA MET A 522 -9.44 16.44 -18.02
C MET A 522 -10.27 15.35 -18.71
N GLY A 523 -11.52 15.62 -19.05
CA GLY A 523 -12.40 14.70 -19.77
C GLY A 523 -13.17 13.71 -18.89
N ALA A 524 -13.08 13.81 -17.58
CA ALA A 524 -13.91 13.04 -16.65
C ALA A 524 -15.34 13.65 -16.58
N LYS A 525 -16.34 12.83 -16.24
CA LYS A 525 -17.61 13.36 -15.73
C LYS A 525 -17.41 13.76 -14.27
N SER A 526 -18.10 14.80 -13.83
CA SER A 526 -17.90 15.28 -12.47
C SER A 526 -19.11 16.04 -11.94
N GLU A 527 -19.22 16.09 -10.61
CA GLU A 527 -20.17 16.96 -9.91
C GLU A 527 -19.69 17.31 -8.50
N HIS A 528 -20.09 18.48 -8.03
CA HIS A 528 -19.97 18.87 -6.65
C HIS A 528 -21.30 18.62 -5.95
N VAL A 529 -21.27 18.00 -4.76
CA VAL A 529 -22.45 17.69 -3.96
C VAL A 529 -22.34 18.28 -2.57
N ASN A 530 -23.49 18.68 -1.98
CA ASN A 530 -23.53 19.40 -0.72
C ASN A 530 -24.12 18.58 0.44
N SER A 531 -24.59 17.36 0.16
CA SER A 531 -25.22 16.50 1.16
C SER A 531 -24.94 15.02 0.92
N ILE A 532 -25.14 14.20 1.94
CA ILE A 532 -25.05 12.74 1.82
C ILE A 532 -26.08 12.20 0.82
N SER A 533 -27.30 12.75 0.79
CA SER A 533 -28.32 12.32 -0.17
C SER A 533 -27.91 12.61 -1.61
N GLU A 534 -27.35 13.79 -1.88
CA GLU A 534 -26.80 14.12 -3.21
C GLU A 534 -25.62 13.23 -3.58
N LEU A 535 -24.75 12.91 -2.61
CA LEU A 535 -23.64 11.98 -2.81
C LEU A 535 -24.12 10.58 -3.21
N GLU A 536 -25.15 10.04 -2.54
CA GLU A 536 -25.72 8.74 -2.87
C GLU A 536 -26.26 8.70 -4.31
N GLU A 537 -26.94 9.76 -4.75
CA GLU A 537 -27.44 9.87 -6.13
C GLU A 537 -26.31 10.07 -7.16
N ALA A 538 -25.32 10.91 -6.83
CA ALA A 538 -24.13 11.10 -7.65
C ALA A 538 -23.36 9.78 -7.84
N PHE A 539 -23.19 9.01 -6.76
CA PHE A 539 -22.53 7.71 -6.81
C PHE A 539 -23.28 6.71 -7.70
N LYS A 540 -24.62 6.69 -7.66
CA LYS A 540 -25.42 5.86 -8.57
C LYS A 540 -25.23 6.27 -10.04
N ARG A 541 -25.09 7.57 -10.32
CA ARG A 541 -24.73 8.06 -11.68
C ARG A 541 -23.32 7.65 -12.08
N ALA A 542 -22.36 7.77 -11.15
CA ALA A 542 -20.98 7.36 -11.36
C ALA A 542 -20.87 5.86 -11.68
N LYS A 543 -21.62 5.01 -10.99
CA LYS A 543 -21.68 3.54 -11.30
C LYS A 543 -22.14 3.26 -12.74
N LYS A 544 -23.06 4.07 -13.28
CA LYS A 544 -23.58 3.92 -14.65
C LYS A 544 -22.74 4.60 -15.70
N SER A 545 -21.74 5.40 -15.32
CA SER A 545 -20.86 6.07 -16.25
C SER A 545 -19.96 5.09 -16.98
N ASP A 546 -19.61 5.39 -18.20
CA ASP A 546 -18.63 4.70 -19.06
C ASP A 546 -17.24 5.31 -19.00
N VAL A 547 -17.09 6.48 -18.36
CA VAL A 547 -15.84 7.21 -18.19
C VAL A 547 -15.61 7.52 -16.72
N THR A 548 -14.39 7.83 -16.36
CA THR A 548 -14.01 8.27 -15.00
C THR A 548 -14.95 9.34 -14.48
N TYR A 549 -15.37 9.19 -13.22
CA TYR A 549 -16.35 10.07 -12.58
C TYR A 549 -15.79 10.61 -11.27
N VAL A 550 -15.79 11.93 -11.11
CA VAL A 550 -15.26 12.59 -9.92
C VAL A 550 -16.41 13.26 -9.17
N ILE A 551 -16.56 12.91 -7.90
CA ILE A 551 -17.55 13.53 -7.00
C ILE A 551 -16.79 14.28 -5.92
N SER A 552 -17.00 15.59 -5.79
CA SER A 552 -16.42 16.38 -4.70
C SER A 552 -17.45 16.74 -3.67
N ILE A 553 -17.07 16.64 -2.40
CA ILE A 553 -17.93 16.98 -1.25
C ILE A 553 -17.10 17.64 -0.15
N LYS A 554 -17.64 18.72 0.44
CA LYS A 554 -17.03 19.31 1.65
C LYS A 554 -17.18 18.35 2.82
N THR A 555 -16.12 18.20 3.63
CA THR A 555 -16.11 17.31 4.78
C THR A 555 -15.56 18.00 6.04
N HIS A 556 -16.00 17.52 7.20
CA HIS A 556 -15.63 18.12 8.48
C HIS A 556 -14.18 17.83 8.85
N ALA A 557 -13.39 18.87 9.16
CA ALA A 557 -11.95 18.74 9.46
C ALA A 557 -11.65 18.21 10.88
N TYR A 558 -12.64 18.12 11.78
CA TYR A 558 -12.45 17.83 13.21
C TYR A 558 -13.25 16.63 13.71
N GLN A 559 -13.98 15.93 12.85
CA GLN A 559 -14.77 14.76 13.22
C GLN A 559 -14.17 13.48 12.62
N TRP A 560 -13.96 12.48 13.46
CA TRP A 560 -13.41 11.19 13.10
C TRP A 560 -13.91 10.11 14.06
N LEU A 561 -13.74 8.83 13.70
CA LEU A 561 -13.94 7.71 14.63
C LEU A 561 -12.81 7.68 15.67
N GLU A 562 -13.19 7.38 16.89
CA GLU A 562 -12.25 7.09 17.96
C GLU A 562 -11.92 5.59 17.99
N GLY A 563 -10.88 5.21 18.74
CA GLY A 563 -10.54 3.81 18.97
C GLY A 563 -9.14 3.40 18.54
N SER A 564 -8.31 4.35 18.13
CA SER A 564 -6.90 4.11 17.79
C SER A 564 -6.05 3.73 19.01
N ALA A 565 -4.97 2.97 18.75
CA ALA A 565 -3.95 2.65 19.72
C ALA A 565 -2.94 3.79 19.90
N PHE A 566 -2.07 3.66 20.90
CA PHE A 566 -0.93 4.56 21.07
C PHE A 566 -0.02 4.53 19.85
N TRP A 567 0.52 5.69 19.51
CA TRP A 567 1.57 5.85 18.52
C TRP A 567 2.71 6.66 19.11
N ASP A 568 3.92 6.10 19.08
CA ASP A 568 5.14 6.72 19.60
C ASP A 568 5.65 7.81 18.63
N SER A 569 4.85 8.87 18.49
CA SER A 569 5.28 10.06 17.76
C SER A 569 5.79 11.11 18.76
N PRO A 570 6.91 11.79 18.47
CA PRO A 570 7.58 12.66 19.44
C PRO A 570 6.70 13.81 19.93
N THR A 571 6.97 14.25 21.17
CA THR A 571 6.40 15.45 21.78
C THR A 571 7.54 16.30 22.37
N LEU A 572 7.23 17.52 22.82
CA LEU A 572 8.21 18.39 23.47
C LEU A 572 8.71 17.76 24.78
N GLU A 573 10.00 17.89 25.09
CA GLU A 573 10.54 17.50 26.40
C GLU A 573 10.18 18.54 27.47
N ILE A 574 10.21 19.81 27.13
CA ILE A 574 9.91 20.93 28.00
C ILE A 574 8.60 21.59 27.54
N PRO A 575 7.54 21.53 28.35
CA PRO A 575 6.27 22.16 28.00
C PRO A 575 6.36 23.67 28.02
N THR A 576 5.71 24.31 27.05
CA THR A 576 5.59 25.78 26.97
C THR A 576 4.17 26.25 27.29
N THR A 577 3.20 25.36 27.28
CA THR A 577 1.78 25.62 27.58
C THR A 577 1.19 24.50 28.45
N GLU A 578 -0.01 24.71 29.03
CA GLU A 578 -0.71 23.67 29.79
C GLU A 578 -1.14 22.51 28.89
N GLU A 579 -1.56 22.79 27.66
CA GLU A 579 -1.91 21.76 26.67
C GLU A 579 -0.71 20.86 26.34
N ASN A 580 0.50 21.45 26.25
CA ASN A 580 1.73 20.66 26.08
C ASN A 580 1.99 19.76 27.31
N LYS A 581 1.76 20.24 28.53
CA LYS A 581 1.95 19.42 29.74
C LYS A 581 1.06 18.19 29.74
N GLU A 582 -0.22 18.34 29.40
CA GLU A 582 -1.14 17.21 29.32
C GLU A 582 -0.77 16.25 28.19
N ALA A 583 -0.40 16.76 27.01
CA ALA A 583 0.07 15.95 25.88
C ALA A 583 1.33 15.14 26.26
N ILE A 584 2.29 15.74 26.98
CA ILE A 584 3.50 15.05 27.46
C ILE A 584 3.14 13.97 28.48
N LYS A 585 2.18 14.22 29.38
CA LYS A 585 1.72 13.24 30.35
C LYS A 585 1.11 12.02 29.65
N LEU A 586 0.15 12.23 28.72
CA LEU A 586 -0.46 11.15 27.93
C LEU A 586 0.57 10.39 27.10
N TYR A 587 1.55 11.08 26.51
CA TYR A 587 2.65 10.45 25.80
C TYR A 587 3.49 9.55 26.72
N LYS A 588 3.87 10.02 27.91
CA LYS A 588 4.64 9.23 28.91
C LYS A 588 3.85 8.01 29.39
N GLU A 589 2.54 8.14 29.61
CA GLU A 589 1.66 7.03 29.96
C GLU A 589 1.62 5.97 28.85
N GLY A 590 1.47 6.36 27.58
CA GLY A 590 1.54 5.45 26.45
C GLY A 590 2.93 4.80 26.31
N LYS A 591 3.98 5.60 26.46
CA LYS A 591 5.38 5.16 26.40
C LYS A 591 5.71 4.11 27.48
N SER A 592 5.17 4.27 28.69
CA SER A 592 5.41 3.34 29.79
C SER A 592 4.82 1.94 29.56
N LYS A 593 3.86 1.81 28.63
CA LYS A 593 3.24 0.54 28.23
C LYS A 593 3.98 -0.19 27.14
N GLN A 594 4.96 0.45 26.48
CA GLN A 594 5.73 -0.19 25.42
C GLN A 594 6.52 -1.38 25.97
N ARG A 595 6.38 -2.50 25.28
CA ARG A 595 7.21 -3.67 25.58
C ARG A 595 8.62 -3.44 25.06
N GLN A 596 9.60 -3.83 25.87
CA GLN A 596 11.02 -3.86 25.46
C GLN A 596 11.42 -5.31 25.21
N GLY A 597 12.08 -5.56 24.06
CA GLY A 597 12.64 -6.86 23.76
C GLY A 597 11.63 -7.95 23.39
N VAL A 598 10.55 -7.61 22.70
CA VAL A 598 9.59 -8.60 22.16
C VAL A 598 9.80 -8.81 20.67
#